data_ae33c4eb35f3caa75157001638840b0b
#
_entry.id   ae33c4eb35f3caa75157001638840b0b
#
_cell.length_a   1.000
_cell.length_b   1.000
_cell.length_c   1.000
_cell.angle_alpha   90.00
_cell.angle_beta   90.00
_cell.angle_gamma   90.00
#
_symmetry.space_group_name_H-M   'P 1'
#
loop_
_entity.id
_entity.type
_entity.pdbx_description
1 polymer ?
#
loop_
_entity_poly.entity_id
_entity_poly.type
_entity_poly.pdbx_seq_one_letter_code
_entity_poly.pdbx_strand_id
1 'polypeptide(L)'
;RNGGESLPEIIGRYLGLTTKQVMRGFTVILMILVGSVFVAGPAGLLAKLTPESLDATFWIIVVFAYYILATLLPVDKIIGKIYPLFAVALLFMAVGILVMLYVNHPALPELWDGLQNTNPEASELPIFPIMFVSIACGAISGFHATQSPLMARCMTSERHGRPVFYGAMITEGIVALIWAAAA
;
A
#
# COMPACT_ATOMS: atom_id res chain seq x y z
N ARG A 1 3.73 -7.39 -23.87
CA ARG A 1 3.52 -8.67 -24.57
C ARG A 1 2.09 -9.21 -24.45
N ASN A 2 1.44 -9.05 -23.31
CA ASN A 2 0.11 -9.62 -23.03
C ASN A 2 -1.03 -8.59 -23.07
N GLY A 3 -0.87 -7.45 -23.76
CA GLY A 3 -1.92 -6.44 -23.95
C GLY A 3 -2.54 -5.87 -22.67
N GLY A 4 -1.88 -6.01 -21.52
CA GLY A 4 -2.40 -5.59 -20.21
C GLY A 4 -3.53 -6.49 -19.69
N GLU A 5 -3.56 -7.76 -20.08
CA GLU A 5 -4.50 -8.74 -19.51
C GLU A 5 -4.30 -8.89 -18.00
N SER A 6 -5.37 -9.21 -17.29
CA SER A 6 -5.31 -9.48 -15.86
C SER A 6 -4.50 -10.76 -15.55
N LEU A 7 -3.93 -10.84 -14.33
CA LEU A 7 -3.16 -12.02 -13.91
C LEU A 7 -3.95 -13.34 -14.08
N PRO A 8 -5.23 -13.45 -13.69
CA PRO A 8 -6.01 -14.67 -13.94
C PRO A 8 -6.18 -15.02 -15.43
N GLU A 9 -6.26 -14.03 -16.33
CA GLU A 9 -6.35 -14.28 -17.77
C GLU A 9 -5.04 -14.86 -18.30
N ILE A 10 -3.91 -14.29 -17.90
CA ILE A 10 -2.58 -14.78 -18.28
C ILE A 10 -2.38 -16.21 -17.75
N ILE A 11 -2.73 -16.47 -16.49
CA ILE A 11 -2.66 -17.81 -15.90
C ILE A 11 -3.55 -18.79 -16.66
N GLY A 12 -4.76 -18.38 -17.05
CA GLY A 12 -5.67 -19.21 -17.83
C GLY A 12 -5.12 -19.64 -19.18
N ARG A 13 -4.33 -18.76 -19.81
CA ARG A 13 -3.70 -19.03 -21.11
C ARG A 13 -2.60 -20.10 -21.00
N TYR A 14 -1.82 -20.09 -19.91
CA TYR A 14 -0.66 -20.97 -19.76
C TYR A 14 -0.96 -22.23 -18.92
N LEU A 15 -1.86 -22.14 -17.93
CA LEU A 15 -2.14 -23.18 -16.95
C LEU A 15 -3.56 -23.76 -17.02
N GLY A 16 -4.37 -23.28 -17.97
CA GLY A 16 -5.69 -23.82 -18.22
C GLY A 16 -6.83 -23.17 -17.42
N LEU A 17 -8.07 -23.57 -17.78
CA LEU A 17 -9.30 -22.92 -17.31
C LEU A 17 -9.54 -23.12 -15.81
N THR A 18 -9.24 -24.30 -15.27
CA THR A 18 -9.44 -24.61 -13.84
C THR A 18 -8.60 -23.70 -12.98
N THR A 19 -7.31 -23.55 -13.28
CA THR A 19 -6.39 -22.67 -12.57
C THR A 19 -6.82 -21.20 -12.66
N LYS A 20 -7.34 -20.79 -13.82
CA LYS A 20 -7.93 -19.45 -14.01
C LYS A 20 -9.08 -19.19 -13.03
N GLN A 21 -10.01 -20.14 -12.85
CA GLN A 21 -11.15 -19.94 -11.97
C GLN A 21 -10.74 -19.91 -10.50
N VAL A 22 -9.80 -20.76 -10.09
CA VAL A 22 -9.23 -20.75 -8.74
C VAL A 22 -8.57 -19.40 -8.47
N MET A 23 -7.75 -18.89 -9.39
CA MET A 23 -7.11 -17.58 -9.25
C MET A 23 -8.09 -16.42 -9.22
N ARG A 24 -9.19 -16.49 -9.98
CA ARG A 24 -10.26 -15.48 -9.90
C ARG A 24 -10.89 -15.46 -8.52
N GLY A 25 -11.25 -16.62 -7.97
CA GLY A 25 -11.80 -16.73 -6.62
C GLY A 25 -10.84 -16.17 -5.57
N PHE A 26 -9.58 -16.56 -5.63
CA PHE A 26 -8.53 -16.06 -4.75
C PHE A 26 -8.38 -14.52 -4.86
N THR A 27 -8.34 -13.97 -6.08
CA THR A 27 -8.23 -12.52 -6.30
C THR A 27 -9.42 -11.76 -5.72
N VAL A 28 -10.65 -12.27 -5.86
CA VAL A 28 -11.84 -11.64 -5.27
C VAL A 28 -11.76 -11.61 -3.75
N ILE A 29 -11.40 -12.72 -3.11
CA ILE A 29 -11.24 -12.78 -1.65
C ILE A 29 -10.15 -11.81 -1.20
N LEU A 30 -9.00 -11.82 -1.87
CA LEU A 30 -7.89 -10.91 -1.59
C LEU A 30 -8.33 -9.44 -1.67
N MET A 31 -9.05 -9.07 -2.72
CA MET A 31 -9.53 -7.68 -2.92
C MET A 31 -10.53 -7.25 -1.85
N ILE A 32 -11.39 -8.17 -1.38
CA ILE A 32 -12.32 -7.88 -0.27
C ILE A 32 -11.52 -7.63 1.02
N LEU A 33 -10.57 -8.49 1.35
CA LEU A 33 -9.74 -8.33 2.55
C LEU A 33 -8.92 -7.04 2.51
N VAL A 34 -8.27 -6.76 1.40
CA VAL A 34 -7.51 -5.51 1.19
C VAL A 34 -8.43 -4.29 1.31
N GLY A 35 -9.61 -4.33 0.67
CA GLY A 35 -10.61 -3.26 0.77
C GLY A 35 -11.02 -3.00 2.21
N SER A 36 -11.23 -4.04 3.01
CA SER A 36 -11.57 -3.93 4.43
C SER A 36 -10.49 -3.20 5.23
N VAL A 37 -9.22 -3.52 5.00
CA VAL A 37 -8.08 -2.86 5.66
C VAL A 37 -8.01 -1.38 5.28
N PHE A 38 -8.22 -1.05 4.00
CA PHE A 38 -8.20 0.34 3.53
C PHE A 38 -9.42 1.15 3.96
N VAL A 39 -10.50 0.53 4.42
CA VAL A 39 -11.60 1.23 5.10
C VAL A 39 -11.29 1.40 6.58
N ALA A 40 -10.86 0.34 7.26
CA ALA A 40 -10.64 0.33 8.70
C ALA A 40 -9.44 1.21 9.13
N GLY A 41 -8.34 1.21 8.37
CA GLY A 41 -7.14 1.98 8.69
C GLY A 41 -7.39 3.48 8.79
N PRO A 42 -7.84 4.16 7.73
CA PRO A 42 -8.16 5.58 7.79
C PRO A 42 -9.24 5.92 8.81
N ALA A 43 -10.26 5.07 8.96
CA ALA A 43 -11.31 5.27 9.96
C ALA A 43 -10.77 5.25 11.39
N GLY A 44 -9.86 4.32 11.71
CA GLY A 44 -9.22 4.26 13.02
C GLY A 44 -8.32 5.47 13.31
N LEU A 45 -7.59 5.97 12.29
CA LEU A 45 -6.80 7.19 12.43
C LEU A 45 -7.66 8.43 12.64
N LEU A 46 -8.74 8.58 11.87
CA LEU A 46 -9.68 9.69 12.01
C LEU A 46 -10.37 9.67 13.37
N ALA A 47 -10.74 8.49 13.88
CA ALA A 47 -11.32 8.36 15.20
C ALA A 47 -10.36 8.83 16.33
N LYS A 48 -9.05 8.60 16.17
CA LYS A 48 -8.04 9.10 17.14
C LYS A 48 -7.85 10.63 17.08
N LEU A 49 -8.15 11.26 15.95
CA LEU A 49 -7.99 12.70 15.73
C LEU A 49 -9.26 13.50 16.03
N THR A 50 -10.39 12.84 16.25
CA THR A 50 -11.70 13.46 16.46
C THR A 50 -12.21 13.22 17.88
N PRO A 51 -13.15 14.05 18.38
CA PRO A 51 -13.76 13.83 19.70
C PRO A 51 -14.42 12.45 19.83
N GLU A 52 -14.52 11.94 21.06
CA GLU A 52 -15.08 10.61 21.38
C GLU A 52 -16.50 10.36 20.85
N SER A 53 -17.23 11.42 20.53
CA SER A 53 -18.55 11.32 19.88
C SER A 53 -18.53 10.80 18.45
N LEU A 54 -17.38 10.84 17.79
CA LEU A 54 -17.16 10.37 16.42
C LEU A 54 -16.24 9.13 16.47
N ASP A 55 -16.83 8.02 16.82
CA ASP A 55 -16.14 6.75 16.97
C ASP A 55 -15.65 6.14 15.63
N ALA A 56 -14.90 5.06 15.71
CA ALA A 56 -14.40 4.36 14.53
C ALA A 56 -15.54 3.85 13.63
N THR A 57 -16.69 3.50 14.19
CA THR A 57 -17.84 3.01 13.43
C THR A 57 -18.40 4.11 12.53
N PHE A 58 -18.54 5.32 13.06
CA PHE A 58 -18.96 6.48 12.28
C PHE A 58 -18.02 6.71 11.08
N TRP A 59 -16.71 6.70 11.32
CA TRP A 59 -15.73 6.93 10.28
C TRP A 59 -15.65 5.78 9.26
N ILE A 60 -15.87 4.53 9.67
CA ILE A 60 -16.01 3.39 8.74
C ILE A 60 -17.16 3.63 7.75
N ILE A 61 -18.31 4.08 8.25
CA ILE A 61 -19.47 4.36 7.39
C ILE A 61 -19.17 5.50 6.42
N VAL A 62 -18.55 6.59 6.90
CA VAL A 62 -18.19 7.74 6.06
C VAL A 62 -17.19 7.36 4.97
N VAL A 63 -16.12 6.65 5.33
CA VAL A 63 -15.08 6.20 4.37
C VAL A 63 -15.68 5.21 3.36
N PHE A 64 -16.51 4.29 3.80
CA PHE A 64 -17.16 3.34 2.92
C PHE A 64 -18.15 4.02 1.95
N ALA A 65 -18.95 4.97 2.44
CA ALA A 65 -19.83 5.79 1.60
C ALA A 65 -19.03 6.58 0.56
N TYR A 66 -17.90 7.16 0.96
CA TYR A 66 -16.97 7.82 0.03
C TYR A 66 -16.48 6.88 -1.07
N TYR A 67 -16.13 5.64 -0.75
CA TYR A 67 -15.68 4.67 -1.76
C TYR A 67 -16.80 4.27 -2.72
N ILE A 68 -18.03 4.12 -2.24
CA ILE A 68 -19.20 3.88 -3.11
C ILE A 68 -19.37 5.05 -4.08
N LEU A 69 -19.37 6.29 -3.57
CA LEU A 69 -19.48 7.49 -4.40
C LEU A 69 -18.34 7.60 -5.41
N ALA A 70 -17.10 7.34 -4.97
CA ALA A 70 -15.94 7.35 -5.83
C ALA A 70 -16.00 6.30 -6.94
N THR A 71 -16.64 5.16 -6.69
CA THR A 71 -16.83 4.11 -7.71
C THR A 71 -17.89 4.50 -8.74
N LEU A 72 -18.92 5.24 -8.34
CA LEU A 72 -20.04 5.66 -9.20
C LEU A 72 -19.71 6.91 -10.04
N LEU A 73 -18.81 7.76 -9.55
CA LEU A 73 -18.42 8.99 -10.25
C LEU A 73 -17.19 8.73 -11.14
N PRO A 74 -17.02 9.45 -12.25
CA PRO A 74 -15.81 9.39 -13.06
C PRO A 74 -14.64 10.12 -12.36
N VAL A 75 -14.26 9.60 -11.21
CA VAL A 75 -13.27 10.19 -10.30
C VAL A 75 -11.88 10.23 -10.93
N ASP A 76 -11.60 9.38 -11.92
CA ASP A 76 -10.32 9.32 -12.62
C ASP A 76 -9.87 10.66 -13.17
N LYS A 77 -10.81 11.50 -13.66
CA LYS A 77 -10.53 12.83 -14.17
C LYS A 77 -10.19 13.84 -13.06
N ILE A 78 -10.78 13.68 -11.88
CA ILE A 78 -10.57 14.57 -10.73
C ILE A 78 -9.30 14.14 -10.00
N ILE A 79 -9.19 12.86 -9.69
CA ILE A 79 -8.04 12.28 -9.00
C ILE A 79 -6.76 12.48 -9.80
N GLY A 80 -6.77 12.27 -11.11
CA GLY A 80 -5.61 12.45 -11.97
C GLY A 80 -5.00 13.87 -11.91
N LYS A 81 -5.80 14.90 -11.61
CA LYS A 81 -5.32 16.26 -11.42
C LYS A 81 -4.77 16.52 -10.01
N ILE A 82 -5.31 15.83 -9.00
CA ILE A 82 -4.95 16.03 -7.59
C ILE A 82 -3.77 15.13 -7.18
N TYR A 83 -3.58 13.99 -7.82
CA TYR A 83 -2.49 13.06 -7.52
C TYR A 83 -1.09 13.70 -7.47
N PRO A 84 -0.69 14.58 -8.40
CA PRO A 84 0.60 15.23 -8.31
C PRO A 84 0.76 16.05 -7.03
N LEU A 85 -0.31 16.69 -6.54
CA LEU A 85 -0.28 17.45 -5.29
C LEU A 85 -0.05 16.52 -4.09
N PHE A 86 -0.72 15.38 -4.04
CA PHE A 86 -0.48 14.37 -3.00
C PHE A 86 0.94 13.80 -3.06
N ALA A 87 1.47 13.56 -4.25
CA ALA A 87 2.85 13.10 -4.41
C ALA A 87 3.86 14.11 -3.88
N VAL A 88 3.66 15.41 -4.18
CA VAL A 88 4.51 16.50 -3.66
C VAL A 88 4.39 16.58 -2.13
N ALA A 89 3.17 16.52 -1.58
CA ALA A 89 2.95 16.54 -0.13
C ALA A 89 3.62 15.34 0.56
N LEU A 90 3.54 14.14 -0.01
CA LEU A 90 4.20 12.94 0.50
C LEU A 90 5.72 13.09 0.50
N LEU A 91 6.30 13.59 -0.60
CA LEU A 91 7.73 13.82 -0.69
C LEU A 91 8.20 14.91 0.29
N PHE A 92 7.42 15.98 0.43
CA PHE A 92 7.69 17.03 1.41
C PHE A 92 7.70 16.46 2.85
N MET A 93 6.74 15.63 3.18
CA MET A 93 6.68 14.94 4.47
C MET A 93 7.88 14.01 4.66
N ALA A 94 8.26 13.22 3.64
CA ALA A 94 9.42 12.35 3.68
C ALA A 94 10.74 13.12 3.92
N VAL A 95 10.92 14.23 3.22
CA VAL A 95 12.08 15.12 3.41
C VAL A 95 12.05 15.75 4.80
N GLY A 96 10.89 16.19 5.28
CA GLY A 96 10.72 16.73 6.62
C GLY A 96 11.12 15.74 7.72
N ILE A 97 10.66 14.49 7.61
CA ILE A 97 11.03 13.41 8.53
C ILE A 97 12.54 13.16 8.47
N LEU A 98 13.12 13.06 7.27
CA LEU A 98 14.56 12.84 7.10
C LEU A 98 15.38 13.96 7.75
N VAL A 99 14.99 15.22 7.55
CA VAL A 99 15.65 16.37 8.18
C VAL A 99 15.54 16.29 9.71
N MET A 100 14.36 15.96 10.24
CA MET A 100 14.17 15.83 11.70
C MET A 100 14.97 14.67 12.29
N LEU A 101 15.10 13.55 11.60
CA LEU A 101 15.97 12.43 11.98
C LEU A 101 17.44 12.89 12.03
N TYR A 102 17.86 13.66 11.02
CA TYR A 102 19.22 14.17 10.98
C TYR A 102 19.52 15.21 12.05
N VAL A 103 18.56 16.07 12.39
CA VAL A 103 18.74 17.13 13.41
C VAL A 103 18.69 16.56 14.83
N ASN A 104 17.76 15.66 15.10
CA ASN A 104 17.54 15.10 16.44
C ASN A 104 18.47 13.93 16.79
N HIS A 105 19.13 13.32 15.79
CA HIS A 105 20.00 12.16 15.97
C HIS A 105 19.44 11.12 16.96
N PRO A 106 18.21 10.59 16.74
CA PRO A 106 17.68 9.58 17.63
C PRO A 106 18.60 8.36 17.65
N ALA A 107 18.78 7.75 18.83
CA ALA A 107 19.56 6.53 18.95
C ALA A 107 18.80 5.40 18.23
N LEU A 108 19.24 5.04 17.04
CA LEU A 108 18.71 3.87 16.33
C LEU A 108 19.31 2.61 16.98
N PRO A 109 18.51 1.64 17.42
CA PRO A 109 19.02 0.41 17.99
C PRO A 109 19.82 -0.36 16.96
N GLU A 110 21.02 -0.78 17.33
CA GLU A 110 21.87 -1.60 16.47
C GLU A 110 21.36 -3.04 16.43
N LEU A 111 21.44 -3.67 15.27
CA LEU A 111 21.03 -5.07 15.10
C LEU A 111 21.82 -6.03 16.02
N TRP A 112 23.02 -5.63 16.40
CA TRP A 112 23.96 -6.42 17.21
C TRP A 112 23.68 -6.33 18.72
N ASP A 113 22.89 -5.36 19.19
CA ASP A 113 22.54 -5.17 20.58
C ASP A 113 21.47 -6.13 21.08
N GLY A 114 21.05 -7.03 20.24
CA GLY A 114 20.09 -8.10 20.48
C GLY A 114 18.83 -7.97 19.64
N LEU A 115 18.40 -9.08 19.08
CA LEU A 115 17.13 -9.21 18.32
C LEU A 115 15.95 -9.20 19.31
N GLN A 116 15.74 -8.07 19.99
CA GLN A 116 14.63 -7.91 20.92
C GLN A 116 13.47 -7.20 20.26
N ASN A 117 12.27 -7.55 20.67
CA ASN A 117 11.07 -6.84 20.27
C ASN A 117 10.96 -5.56 21.12
N THR A 118 11.31 -4.42 20.53
CA THR A 118 11.25 -3.09 21.17
C THR A 118 9.87 -2.43 21.00
N ASN A 119 8.91 -3.09 20.36
CA ASN A 119 7.56 -2.55 20.24
C ASN A 119 6.90 -2.39 21.60
N PRO A 120 6.27 -1.24 21.93
CA PRO A 120 5.52 -1.05 23.17
C PRO A 120 4.45 -2.12 23.43
N GLU A 121 3.89 -2.68 22.35
CA GLU A 121 2.88 -3.76 22.38
C GLU A 121 3.50 -5.14 22.10
N ALA A 122 4.75 -5.37 22.51
CA ALA A 122 5.49 -6.59 22.20
C ALA A 122 4.79 -7.88 22.66
N SER A 123 3.96 -7.81 23.70
CA SER A 123 3.18 -8.94 24.22
C SER A 123 2.05 -9.36 23.28
N GLU A 124 1.46 -8.40 22.56
CA GLU A 124 0.37 -8.63 21.62
C GLU A 124 0.88 -8.79 20.18
N LEU A 125 2.02 -8.19 19.88
CA LEU A 125 2.64 -8.15 18.57
C LEU A 125 4.00 -8.88 18.59
N PRO A 126 4.02 -10.22 18.66
CA PRO A 126 5.28 -10.97 18.63
C PRO A 126 6.00 -10.81 17.30
N ILE A 127 7.34 -10.83 17.33
CA ILE A 127 8.16 -10.73 16.11
C ILE A 127 7.70 -11.77 15.06
N PHE A 128 7.47 -12.99 15.45
CA PHE A 128 6.89 -14.01 14.59
C PHE A 128 5.39 -14.19 14.96
N PRO A 129 4.45 -14.11 14.00
CA PRO A 129 4.65 -13.97 12.54
C PRO A 129 4.60 -12.54 12.00
N ILE A 130 4.40 -11.50 12.84
CA ILE A 130 4.00 -10.15 12.40
C ILE A 130 5.08 -9.48 11.54
N MET A 131 6.35 -9.58 11.93
CA MET A 131 7.45 -9.04 11.13
C MET A 131 7.47 -9.68 9.72
N PHE A 132 7.27 -10.98 9.63
CA PHE A 132 7.26 -11.68 8.34
C PHE A 132 6.05 -11.32 7.49
N VAL A 133 4.90 -11.05 8.10
CA VAL A 133 3.72 -10.53 7.40
C VAL A 133 4.01 -9.13 6.84
N SER A 134 4.64 -8.25 7.62
CA SER A 134 5.01 -6.90 7.17
C SER A 134 6.03 -6.93 6.04
N ILE A 135 7.06 -7.78 6.13
CA ILE A 135 8.05 -7.99 5.06
C ILE A 135 7.36 -8.53 3.80
N ALA A 136 6.49 -9.52 3.93
CA ALA A 136 5.75 -10.09 2.80
C ALA A 136 4.81 -9.06 2.15
N CYS A 137 4.17 -8.21 2.94
CA CYS A 137 3.32 -7.14 2.44
C CYS A 137 4.08 -6.17 1.52
N GLY A 138 5.32 -5.81 1.87
CA GLY A 138 6.18 -4.98 1.04
C GLY A 138 6.78 -5.71 -0.17
N ALA A 139 7.34 -6.90 0.06
CA ALA A 139 8.08 -7.63 -0.97
C ALA A 139 7.19 -8.37 -1.98
N ILE A 140 6.02 -8.86 -1.55
CA ILE A 140 5.10 -9.69 -2.34
C ILE A 140 3.72 -9.04 -2.44
N SER A 141 3.64 -7.74 -2.40
CA SER A 141 2.37 -6.99 -2.41
C SER A 141 1.42 -7.46 -3.52
N GLY A 142 0.20 -7.82 -3.15
CA GLY A 142 -0.84 -8.21 -4.10
C GLY A 142 -1.24 -7.09 -5.08
N PHE A 143 -0.90 -5.84 -4.76
CA PHE A 143 -1.09 -4.71 -5.67
C PHE A 143 -0.27 -4.84 -6.96
N HIS A 144 0.88 -5.47 -6.93
CA HIS A 144 1.65 -5.73 -8.14
C HIS A 144 0.85 -6.56 -9.16
N ALA A 145 0.10 -7.55 -8.70
CA ALA A 145 -0.73 -8.39 -9.57
C ALA A 145 -1.92 -7.64 -10.17
N THR A 146 -2.48 -6.66 -9.46
CA THR A 146 -3.66 -5.90 -9.89
C THR A 146 -3.30 -4.59 -10.60
N GLN A 147 -2.29 -3.86 -10.13
CA GLN A 147 -1.93 -2.55 -10.66
C GLN A 147 -0.98 -2.62 -11.86
N SER A 148 -0.06 -3.59 -11.91
CA SER A 148 0.88 -3.71 -13.02
C SER A 148 0.21 -3.85 -14.39
N PRO A 149 -0.86 -4.66 -14.56
CA PRO A 149 -1.59 -4.72 -15.84
C PRO A 149 -2.24 -3.38 -16.21
N LEU A 150 -2.76 -2.63 -15.23
CA LEU A 150 -3.35 -1.31 -15.47
C LEU A 150 -2.29 -0.31 -15.92
N MET A 151 -1.15 -0.26 -15.24
CA MET A 151 -0.02 0.58 -15.63
C MET A 151 0.53 0.22 -17.01
N ALA A 152 0.61 -1.07 -17.32
CA ALA A 152 1.04 -1.53 -18.63
C ALA A 152 0.12 -1.05 -19.77
N ARG A 153 -1.18 -0.94 -19.51
CA ARG A 153 -2.16 -0.39 -20.49
C ARG A 153 -1.99 1.12 -20.71
N CYS A 154 -1.55 1.84 -19.67
CA CYS A 154 -1.37 3.30 -19.71
C CYS A 154 -0.03 3.71 -20.35
N MET A 155 0.91 2.78 -20.51
CA MET A 155 2.21 3.09 -21.10
C MET A 155 2.11 3.34 -22.61
N THR A 156 2.69 4.45 -23.03
CA THR A 156 2.77 4.84 -24.45
C THR A 156 3.97 4.24 -25.18
N SER A 157 5.00 3.81 -24.44
CA SER A 157 6.23 3.24 -24.99
C SER A 157 6.86 2.24 -24.02
N GLU A 158 7.42 1.15 -24.54
CA GLU A 158 8.16 0.14 -23.75
C GLU A 158 9.41 0.72 -23.07
N ARG A 159 9.97 1.81 -23.58
CA ARG A 159 11.12 2.49 -22.99
C ARG A 159 10.81 3.03 -21.59
N HIS A 160 9.55 3.35 -21.30
CA HIS A 160 9.11 3.80 -20.00
C HIS A 160 8.94 2.66 -18.99
N GLY A 161 8.99 1.42 -19.41
CA GLY A 161 8.79 0.27 -18.52
C GLY A 161 9.79 0.24 -17.37
N ARG A 162 11.08 0.47 -17.63
CA ARG A 162 12.11 0.46 -16.60
C ARG A 162 11.93 1.58 -15.56
N PRO A 163 11.78 2.86 -15.92
CA PRO A 163 11.56 3.91 -14.91
C PRO A 163 10.21 3.77 -14.20
N VAL A 164 9.14 3.35 -14.88
CA VAL A 164 7.81 3.23 -14.29
C VAL A 164 7.73 2.06 -13.30
N PHE A 165 8.19 0.88 -13.66
CA PHE A 165 8.09 -0.29 -12.77
C PHE A 165 9.25 -0.40 -11.80
N TYR A 166 10.48 -0.32 -12.29
CA TYR A 166 11.66 -0.50 -11.45
C TYR A 166 12.05 0.78 -10.70
N GLY A 167 12.02 1.93 -11.37
CA GLY A 167 12.35 3.23 -10.76
C GLY A 167 11.38 3.60 -9.63
N ALA A 168 10.08 3.36 -9.83
CA ALA A 168 9.07 3.59 -8.80
C ALA A 168 9.31 2.71 -7.56
N MET A 169 9.65 1.44 -7.74
CA MET A 169 9.96 0.51 -6.64
C MET A 169 11.18 0.95 -5.83
N ILE A 170 12.22 1.44 -6.48
CA ILE A 170 13.40 1.98 -5.78
C ILE A 170 13.02 3.22 -4.96
N THR A 171 12.25 4.13 -5.54
CA THR A 171 11.79 5.34 -4.86
C THR A 171 10.92 5.00 -3.64
N GLU A 172 10.00 4.05 -3.81
CA GLU A 172 9.18 3.53 -2.71
C GLU A 172 10.04 2.95 -1.59
N GLY A 173 11.04 2.13 -1.94
CA GLY A 173 11.97 1.55 -0.96
C GLY A 173 12.75 2.60 -0.18
N ILE A 174 13.25 3.65 -0.85
CA ILE A 174 13.96 4.76 -0.18
C ILE A 174 13.02 5.49 0.80
N VAL A 175 11.81 5.81 0.37
CA VAL A 175 10.80 6.45 1.22
C VAL A 175 10.44 5.55 2.40
N ALA A 176 10.24 4.25 2.17
CA ALA A 176 9.95 3.28 3.24
C ALA A 176 11.07 3.21 4.28
N LEU A 177 12.35 3.29 3.89
CA LEU A 177 13.48 3.33 4.82
C LEU A 177 13.46 4.57 5.72
N ILE A 178 13.03 5.73 5.18
CA ILE A 178 12.88 6.96 6.00
C ILE A 178 11.81 6.74 7.07
N TRP A 179 10.67 6.13 6.70
CA TRP A 179 9.61 5.80 7.67
C TRP A 179 10.05 4.76 8.69
N ALA A 180 10.75 3.72 8.25
CA ALA A 180 11.26 2.70 9.16
C ALA A 180 12.26 3.26 10.18
N ALA A 181 13.05 4.26 9.79
CA ALA A 181 13.98 4.93 10.70
C ALA A 181 13.28 5.91 11.65
N ALA A 182 12.05 6.33 11.35
CA ALA A 182 11.27 7.26 12.17
C ALA A 182 10.32 6.56 13.16
N ALA A 183 10.03 5.28 12.93
CA ALA A 183 9.12 4.48 13.75
C ALA A 183 9.79 3.91 14.98
#